data_cbadb5995224c4e8733e86ed6dacc37f
#
_entry.id   cbadb5995224c4e8733e86ed6dacc37f
#
_cell.length_a   1.000
_cell.length_b   1.000
_cell.length_c   1.000
_cell.angle_alpha   90.00
_cell.angle_beta   90.00
_cell.angle_gamma   90.00
#
_symmetry.space_group_name_H-M   'P 1'
#
loop_
_entity.id
_entity.type
_entity.pdbx_description
1 polymer ?
#
loop_
_entity_poly.entity_id
_entity_poly.type
_entity_poly.pdbx_seq_one_letter_code
_entity_poly.pdbx_strand_id
1 'polypeptide(L)'
;MPMTPPIRPNQFIIRVALAFCLLLTPALGFGQDPGGVHMVRPDGEGERYWPRWRGPSGQGIVTDKGYPDTWSDTTNVLWKTSVPGRGHSSPIIWGDKIFLTTSRNRGRQVSILSFSRSDGRLLWDVDAPAGQAEYVHNKNSPAAATATTDGERVYASFGSRGMLAVDLAGNLIWHRDLGRIDNYHGPAGSPLLYRDNIIIYQDQNGGAFVTALNAGTGQTRWRTERQASVGWGTPIAITVGDHDELIVSSQRLVQSYNPITGDELWQCDGMLREVIPTPVVGHGLVFCASGRAGPTLAIRPGGRGDVTGTHLEWKTTRGSPFVPSPVIYGDYLYQVNDMSSIVTCLNAKTGETVWQERLGRPRREGISASPVIVDDKLFVTNDDGETFVLRTGPNFELLHINDIGARTLASPALVDGVWYIRTEQELIAIGIS
;
A
#
# COMPACT_ATOMS: atom_id res chain seq x y z
N MET A 1 41.47 74.76 55.32
CA MET A 1 41.23 74.62 53.86
C MET A 1 41.21 73.19 53.58
N PRO A 2 40.11 72.51 53.22
CA PRO A 2 40.06 71.12 52.97
C PRO A 2 40.36 70.82 51.50
N MET A 3 41.16 69.79 51.26
CA MET A 3 41.53 69.24 49.97
C MET A 3 40.39 68.33 49.43
N THR A 4 40.01 68.56 48.18
CA THR A 4 39.10 67.67 47.41
C THR A 4 39.84 66.44 46.88
N PRO A 5 39.24 65.25 46.93
CA PRO A 5 39.83 64.03 46.32
C PRO A 5 39.54 63.92 44.81
N PRO A 6 40.36 63.20 44.05
CA PRO A 6 40.25 63.10 42.61
C PRO A 6 39.17 62.12 42.14
N ILE A 7 38.52 62.47 41.05
CA ILE A 7 37.47 61.73 40.34
C ILE A 7 38.13 60.55 39.59
N ARG A 8 37.67 59.30 39.82
CA ARG A 8 38.00 58.13 39.01
C ARG A 8 37.15 58.01 37.76
N PRO A 9 37.66 57.61 36.60
CA PRO A 9 36.85 57.43 35.39
C PRO A 9 36.08 56.11 35.42
N ASN A 10 34.78 56.22 35.10
CA ASN A 10 33.86 55.10 34.90
C ASN A 10 34.28 54.28 33.65
N GLN A 11 34.58 52.99 33.86
CA GLN A 11 34.67 52.05 32.74
C GLN A 11 33.28 51.60 32.35
N PHE A 12 32.81 52.02 31.17
CA PHE A 12 31.65 51.46 30.49
C PHE A 12 32.01 50.07 29.92
N ILE A 13 31.51 49.01 30.51
CA ILE A 13 31.58 47.65 29.97
C ILE A 13 30.39 47.55 28.97
N ILE A 14 30.70 47.61 27.67
CA ILE A 14 29.74 47.29 26.59
C ILE A 14 29.64 45.77 26.57
N ARG A 15 28.51 45.25 27.08
CA ARG A 15 28.13 43.84 26.84
C ARG A 15 27.50 43.75 25.43
N VAL A 16 28.28 43.22 24.49
CA VAL A 16 27.76 42.77 23.18
C VAL A 16 27.00 41.48 23.43
N ALA A 17 25.67 41.55 23.38
CA ALA A 17 24.82 40.38 23.32
C ALA A 17 24.86 39.83 21.91
N LEU A 18 25.61 38.75 21.67
CA LEU A 18 25.47 37.93 20.46
C LEU A 18 24.11 37.23 20.53
N ALA A 19 23.14 37.74 19.78
CA ALA A 19 21.91 37.03 19.49
C ALA A 19 22.23 35.92 18.46
N PHE A 20 22.34 34.68 18.93
CA PHE A 20 22.33 33.51 18.08
C PHE A 20 20.91 33.37 17.51
N CYS A 21 20.66 33.88 16.31
CA CYS A 21 19.51 33.48 15.52
C CYS A 21 19.71 32.01 15.11
N LEU A 22 19.16 31.09 15.89
CA LEU A 22 18.86 29.74 15.41
C LEU A 22 17.86 29.89 14.24
N LEU A 23 18.36 29.85 13.02
CA LEU A 23 17.57 29.56 11.85
C LEU A 23 17.08 28.10 12.04
N LEU A 24 15.93 27.93 12.65
CA LEU A 24 15.11 26.73 12.53
C LEU A 24 14.74 26.65 11.03
N THR A 25 15.53 25.91 10.25
CA THR A 25 15.05 25.37 9.01
C THR A 25 13.85 24.50 9.37
N PRO A 26 12.63 24.76 8.88
CA PRO A 26 11.57 23.79 9.03
C PRO A 26 12.06 22.53 8.35
N ALA A 27 12.20 21.43 9.11
CA ALA A 27 12.18 20.11 8.51
C ALA A 27 10.95 20.12 7.60
N LEU A 28 11.14 19.82 6.32
CA LEU A 28 10.05 19.51 5.39
C LEU A 28 9.37 18.27 5.94
N GLY A 29 8.53 18.44 6.97
CA GLY A 29 7.51 17.50 7.31
C GLY A 29 6.68 17.36 6.05
N PHE A 30 6.42 16.15 5.58
CA PHE A 30 5.45 15.88 4.55
C PHE A 30 4.18 16.63 4.96
N GLY A 31 3.91 17.73 4.26
CA GLY A 31 2.85 18.65 4.60
C GLY A 31 1.53 17.88 4.61
N GLN A 32 0.74 18.12 5.65
CA GLN A 32 -0.67 17.80 5.61
C GLN A 32 -1.19 18.37 4.28
N ASP A 33 -1.87 17.51 3.50
CA ASP A 33 -2.52 17.90 2.26
C ASP A 33 -3.36 19.15 2.53
N PRO A 34 -3.14 20.26 1.80
CA PRO A 34 -3.93 21.49 1.99
C PRO A 34 -5.45 21.27 1.87
N GLY A 35 -5.89 20.16 1.29
CA GLY A 35 -7.28 19.76 1.16
C GLY A 35 -7.87 19.03 2.36
N GLY A 36 -7.09 18.74 3.42
CA GLY A 36 -7.58 18.02 4.61
C GLY A 36 -8.00 16.57 4.35
N VAL A 37 -7.50 15.94 3.27
CA VAL A 37 -7.74 14.53 2.93
C VAL A 37 -6.43 13.75 3.02
N HIS A 38 -6.40 12.72 3.85
CA HIS A 38 -5.22 11.87 4.00
C HIS A 38 -5.59 10.43 4.36
N MET A 39 -4.68 9.50 4.08
CA MET A 39 -4.85 8.10 4.50
C MET A 39 -4.90 7.99 6.01
N VAL A 40 -5.83 7.21 6.53
CA VAL A 40 -5.79 6.79 7.94
C VAL A 40 -4.53 5.96 8.15
N ARG A 41 -3.69 6.38 9.07
CA ARG A 41 -2.43 5.72 9.39
C ARG A 41 -2.61 4.64 10.47
N PRO A 42 -1.73 3.64 10.53
CA PRO A 42 -1.68 2.72 11.65
C PRO A 42 -1.40 3.44 12.97
N ASP A 43 -2.00 2.94 14.05
CA ASP A 43 -1.77 3.50 15.38
C ASP A 43 -0.40 3.08 15.96
N GLY A 44 0.14 3.91 16.85
CA GLY A 44 1.31 3.62 17.68
C GLY A 44 2.55 3.23 16.87
N GLU A 45 3.16 2.08 17.20
CA GLU A 45 4.36 1.59 16.50
C GLU A 45 4.13 1.14 15.07
N GLY A 46 2.86 1.04 14.61
CA GLY A 46 2.53 0.62 13.25
C GLY A 46 3.12 1.53 12.17
N GLU A 47 3.38 2.79 12.47
CA GLU A 47 4.05 3.69 11.53
C GLU A 47 5.54 3.37 11.30
N ARG A 48 6.17 2.72 12.26
CA ARG A 48 7.58 2.33 12.20
C ARG A 48 7.82 1.08 11.36
N TYR A 49 6.80 0.23 11.22
CA TYR A 49 6.91 -1.04 10.53
C TYR A 49 6.15 -1.04 9.19
N TRP A 50 5.98 -2.20 8.57
CA TRP A 50 5.22 -2.40 7.34
C TRP A 50 3.97 -3.26 7.61
N PRO A 51 2.97 -2.76 8.36
CA PRO A 51 1.95 -3.60 8.97
C PRO A 51 0.84 -4.05 8.02
N ARG A 52 0.78 -3.51 6.80
CA ARG A 52 -0.31 -3.73 5.85
C ARG A 52 0.13 -3.58 4.40
N TRP A 53 -0.76 -3.87 3.49
CA TRP A 53 -0.62 -3.60 2.07
C TRP A 53 -0.13 -2.17 1.81
N ARG A 54 0.98 -2.05 1.08
CA ARG A 54 1.67 -0.80 0.74
C ARG A 54 2.20 0.01 1.94
N GLY A 55 2.43 -0.65 3.05
CA GLY A 55 3.11 -0.10 4.22
C GLY A 55 2.29 0.84 5.08
N PRO A 56 2.93 1.57 6.00
CA PRO A 56 2.23 2.45 6.94
C PRO A 56 1.49 3.59 6.24
N SER A 57 2.02 4.12 5.15
CA SER A 57 1.33 5.11 4.33
C SER A 57 0.09 4.53 3.62
N GLY A 58 0.02 3.21 3.38
CA GLY A 58 -0.98 2.57 2.52
C GLY A 58 -0.83 2.95 1.03
N GLN A 59 0.21 3.71 0.68
CA GLN A 59 0.42 4.26 -0.65
C GLN A 59 1.76 3.88 -1.29
N GLY A 60 2.59 3.06 -0.59
CA GLY A 60 3.91 2.68 -1.10
C GLY A 60 4.93 3.81 -1.04
N ILE A 61 4.78 4.75 -0.11
CA ILE A 61 5.71 5.86 0.11
C ILE A 61 6.49 5.57 1.38
N VAL A 62 7.81 5.63 1.28
CA VAL A 62 8.76 5.45 2.38
C VAL A 62 9.41 6.79 2.69
N THR A 63 9.35 7.19 3.95
CA THR A 63 9.91 8.46 4.44
C THR A 63 11.26 8.30 5.10
N ASP A 64 11.58 7.06 5.52
CA ASP A 64 12.86 6.71 6.12
C ASP A 64 13.95 6.66 5.06
N LYS A 65 15.20 6.81 5.48
CA LYS A 65 16.39 6.84 4.62
C LYS A 65 17.27 5.61 4.84
N GLY A 66 18.29 5.48 3.99
CA GLY A 66 19.31 4.44 4.13
C GLY A 66 19.01 3.16 3.39
N TYR A 67 18.04 3.18 2.48
CA TYR A 67 17.77 2.06 1.60
C TYR A 67 18.73 2.07 0.40
N PRO A 68 19.36 0.91 0.07
CA PRO A 68 20.12 0.84 -1.18
C PRO A 68 19.18 1.07 -2.37
N ASP A 69 19.65 1.82 -3.35
CA ASP A 69 18.96 1.98 -4.63
C ASP A 69 19.56 1.08 -5.73
N THR A 70 20.67 0.40 -5.42
CA THR A 70 21.35 -0.54 -6.30
C THR A 70 21.48 -1.91 -5.67
N TRP A 71 21.16 -2.95 -6.41
CA TRP A 71 21.33 -4.35 -6.04
C TRP A 71 21.38 -5.27 -7.25
N SER A 72 21.80 -6.51 -7.01
CA SER A 72 21.68 -7.61 -7.96
C SER A 72 21.19 -8.86 -7.21
N ASP A 73 21.30 -10.02 -7.87
CA ASP A 73 21.08 -11.32 -7.23
C ASP A 73 22.10 -11.66 -6.13
N THR A 74 23.20 -10.91 -6.04
CA THR A 74 24.30 -11.11 -5.06
C THR A 74 24.72 -9.83 -4.35
N THR A 75 24.57 -8.65 -4.99
CA THR A 75 25.00 -7.36 -4.42
C THR A 75 23.93 -6.82 -3.46
N ASN A 76 24.33 -6.37 -2.28
CA ASN A 76 23.48 -5.84 -1.21
C ASN A 76 22.43 -6.84 -0.69
N VAL A 77 22.61 -8.14 -0.98
CA VAL A 77 21.76 -9.20 -0.44
C VAL A 77 22.25 -9.58 0.96
N LEU A 78 21.42 -9.35 1.96
CA LEU A 78 21.70 -9.73 3.35
C LEU A 78 21.46 -11.22 3.58
N TRP A 79 20.32 -11.71 3.08
CA TRP A 79 19.95 -13.13 3.12
C TRP A 79 18.85 -13.44 2.09
N LYS A 80 18.76 -14.74 1.73
CA LYS A 80 17.68 -15.33 0.94
C LYS A 80 17.17 -16.58 1.64
N THR A 81 15.87 -16.80 1.59
CA THR A 81 15.26 -18.02 2.14
C THR A 81 14.13 -18.50 1.26
N SER A 82 13.97 -19.83 1.17
CA SER A 82 12.87 -20.43 0.40
C SER A 82 11.53 -20.19 1.09
N VAL A 83 10.51 -19.83 0.31
CA VAL A 83 9.12 -19.72 0.77
C VAL A 83 8.35 -20.96 0.38
N PRO A 84 7.85 -21.76 1.34
CA PRO A 84 7.10 -22.98 1.03
C PRO A 84 5.80 -22.67 0.28
N GLY A 85 5.57 -23.33 -0.86
CA GLY A 85 4.35 -23.20 -1.64
C GLY A 85 4.37 -22.03 -2.61
N ARG A 86 3.17 -21.59 -3.04
CA ARG A 86 2.96 -20.51 -4.00
C ARG A 86 2.06 -19.42 -3.42
N GLY A 87 2.42 -18.18 -3.60
CA GLY A 87 1.61 -17.04 -3.18
C GLY A 87 2.13 -15.74 -3.75
N HIS A 88 1.25 -14.73 -3.85
CA HIS A 88 1.58 -13.42 -4.37
C HIS A 88 1.38 -12.31 -3.33
N SER A 89 1.08 -12.64 -2.08
CA SER A 89 1.00 -11.63 -1.02
C SER A 89 2.33 -10.91 -0.89
N SER A 90 2.27 -9.61 -0.68
CA SER A 90 3.43 -8.82 -0.27
C SER A 90 3.85 -9.19 1.16
N PRO A 91 5.12 -9.04 1.53
CA PRO A 91 5.52 -9.15 2.91
C PRO A 91 4.86 -8.05 3.75
N ILE A 92 4.47 -8.38 4.98
CA ILE A 92 4.21 -7.40 6.03
C ILE A 92 5.19 -7.65 7.18
N ILE A 93 5.52 -6.60 7.92
CA ILE A 93 6.58 -6.63 8.91
C ILE A 93 6.11 -5.97 10.20
N TRP A 94 6.39 -6.65 11.31
CA TRP A 94 6.24 -6.10 12.65
C TRP A 94 7.34 -6.61 13.58
N GLY A 95 8.07 -5.70 14.18
CA GLY A 95 9.20 -6.06 15.05
C GLY A 95 10.26 -6.86 14.30
N ASP A 96 10.55 -8.04 14.83
CA ASP A 96 11.53 -9.00 14.31
C ASP A 96 10.93 -10.04 13.34
N LYS A 97 9.67 -9.88 12.94
CA LYS A 97 8.92 -10.87 12.14
C LYS A 97 8.46 -10.33 10.80
N ILE A 98 8.50 -11.21 9.81
CA ILE A 98 7.92 -11.00 8.49
C ILE A 98 6.80 -12.03 8.31
N PHE A 99 5.65 -11.60 7.78
CA PHE A 99 4.53 -12.50 7.53
C PHE A 99 4.19 -12.54 6.04
N LEU A 100 3.87 -13.74 5.56
CA LEU A 100 3.42 -14.00 4.20
C LEU A 100 2.22 -14.95 4.23
N THR A 101 1.43 -14.95 3.15
CA THR A 101 0.46 -16.01 2.89
C THR A 101 1.00 -16.96 1.81
N THR A 102 0.64 -18.23 1.87
CA THR A 102 1.06 -19.23 0.88
C THR A 102 -0.05 -20.23 0.59
N SER A 103 0.05 -20.90 -0.54
CA SER A 103 -0.81 -22.04 -0.89
C SER A 103 -0.01 -23.23 -1.39
N ARG A 104 -0.46 -24.43 -1.02
CA ARG A 104 0.13 -25.71 -1.39
C ARG A 104 -0.94 -26.66 -1.92
N ASN A 105 -0.51 -27.79 -2.45
CA ASN A 105 -1.42 -28.86 -2.91
C ASN A 105 -2.48 -28.34 -3.89
N ARG A 106 -2.07 -27.47 -4.86
CA ARG A 106 -2.96 -26.83 -5.85
C ARG A 106 -4.10 -26.02 -5.19
N GLY A 107 -3.79 -25.26 -4.15
CA GLY A 107 -4.75 -24.39 -3.45
C GLY A 107 -5.62 -25.10 -2.39
N ARG A 108 -5.43 -26.41 -2.18
CA ARG A 108 -6.17 -27.16 -1.13
C ARG A 108 -5.70 -26.80 0.28
N GLN A 109 -4.47 -26.36 0.42
CA GLN A 109 -3.88 -25.91 1.68
C GLN A 109 -3.43 -24.47 1.51
N VAL A 110 -3.87 -23.60 2.37
CA VAL A 110 -3.46 -22.19 2.43
C VAL A 110 -3.03 -21.87 3.86
N SER A 111 -1.98 -21.07 4.01
CA SER A 111 -1.32 -20.85 5.31
C SER A 111 -0.82 -19.44 5.46
N ILE A 112 -0.67 -19.01 6.72
CA ILE A 112 0.13 -17.86 7.10
C ILE A 112 1.50 -18.38 7.52
N LEU A 113 2.56 -17.74 7.03
CA LEU A 113 3.95 -18.02 7.36
C LEU A 113 4.53 -16.85 8.15
N SER A 114 5.40 -17.16 9.12
CA SER A 114 6.23 -16.15 9.77
C SER A 114 7.70 -16.49 9.60
N PHE A 115 8.48 -15.47 9.26
CA PHE A 115 9.93 -15.56 9.12
C PHE A 115 10.62 -14.60 10.08
N SER A 116 11.82 -14.96 10.52
CA SER A 116 12.70 -14.07 11.25
C SER A 116 13.21 -12.97 10.32
N ARG A 117 13.11 -11.73 10.74
CA ARG A 117 13.57 -10.58 9.97
C ARG A 117 15.11 -10.53 9.87
N SER A 118 15.81 -11.02 10.86
CA SER A 118 17.28 -10.93 10.92
C SER A 118 18.00 -11.91 9.98
N ASP A 119 17.45 -13.11 9.78
CA ASP A 119 18.12 -14.21 9.06
C ASP A 119 17.24 -14.98 8.07
N GLY A 120 15.96 -14.60 7.95
CA GLY A 120 15.01 -15.24 7.03
C GLY A 120 14.55 -16.63 7.47
N ARG A 121 14.89 -17.10 8.65
CA ARG A 121 14.48 -18.44 9.12
C ARG A 121 12.97 -18.51 9.32
N LEU A 122 12.33 -19.57 8.80
CA LEU A 122 10.91 -19.84 9.05
C LEU A 122 10.68 -20.10 10.53
N LEU A 123 9.83 -19.30 11.17
CA LEU A 123 9.50 -19.39 12.59
C LEU A 123 8.30 -20.31 12.82
N TRP A 124 7.24 -20.15 12.04
CA TRP A 124 6.05 -20.98 12.09
C TRP A 124 5.26 -20.93 10.78
N ASP A 125 4.36 -21.88 10.60
CA ASP A 125 3.53 -22.11 9.43
C ASP A 125 2.15 -22.60 9.93
N VAL A 126 1.12 -21.77 9.75
CA VAL A 126 -0.23 -22.01 10.29
C VAL A 126 -1.22 -22.16 9.15
N ASP A 127 -1.78 -23.35 9.01
CA ASP A 127 -2.78 -23.66 8.01
C ASP A 127 -4.13 -23.04 8.35
N ALA A 128 -4.83 -22.53 7.34
CA ALA A 128 -6.25 -22.26 7.44
C ALA A 128 -7.03 -23.58 7.52
N PRO A 129 -8.23 -23.59 8.13
CA PRO A 129 -9.11 -24.76 8.14
C PRO A 129 -9.30 -25.37 6.74
N ALA A 130 -9.37 -26.69 6.69
CA ALA A 130 -9.51 -27.43 5.44
C ALA A 130 -10.74 -26.98 4.64
N GLY A 131 -10.62 -26.97 3.31
CA GLY A 131 -11.71 -26.59 2.43
C GLY A 131 -11.39 -26.88 0.97
N GLN A 132 -12.30 -26.58 0.08
CA GLN A 132 -12.11 -26.80 -1.35
C GLN A 132 -11.14 -25.77 -1.94
N ALA A 133 -10.33 -26.20 -2.93
CA ALA A 133 -9.54 -25.29 -3.73
C ALA A 133 -10.47 -24.45 -4.62
N GLU A 134 -10.21 -23.16 -4.69
CA GLU A 134 -10.87 -22.27 -5.62
C GLU A 134 -10.17 -22.28 -6.98
N TYR A 135 -10.94 -22.00 -8.02
CA TYR A 135 -10.33 -21.63 -9.29
C TYR A 135 -9.64 -20.28 -9.14
N VAL A 136 -8.41 -20.19 -9.60
CA VAL A 136 -7.68 -18.93 -9.74
C VAL A 136 -7.05 -18.85 -11.12
N HIS A 137 -6.99 -17.65 -11.68
CA HIS A 137 -6.27 -17.41 -12.93
C HIS A 137 -4.78 -17.75 -12.76
N ASN A 138 -4.09 -18.15 -13.85
CA ASN A 138 -2.69 -18.57 -13.80
C ASN A 138 -1.71 -17.51 -13.26
N LYS A 139 -2.02 -16.21 -13.43
CA LYS A 139 -1.29 -15.09 -12.82
C LYS A 139 -1.74 -14.76 -11.40
N ASN A 140 -2.74 -15.45 -10.86
CA ASN A 140 -3.22 -15.27 -9.49
C ASN A 140 -2.83 -16.49 -8.63
N SER A 141 -3.12 -16.40 -7.34
CA SER A 141 -2.84 -17.44 -6.34
C SER A 141 -3.97 -17.46 -5.30
N PRO A 142 -4.31 -18.62 -4.71
CA PRO A 142 -5.19 -18.67 -3.55
C PRO A 142 -4.67 -17.89 -2.33
N ALA A 143 -3.39 -17.51 -2.36
CA ALA A 143 -2.70 -16.70 -1.36
C ALA A 143 -2.18 -15.38 -1.98
N ALA A 144 -3.05 -14.66 -2.69
CA ALA A 144 -2.72 -13.37 -3.30
C ALA A 144 -2.93 -12.19 -2.33
N ALA A 145 -3.95 -12.27 -1.48
CA ALA A 145 -4.21 -11.23 -0.49
C ALA A 145 -3.04 -11.06 0.48
N THR A 146 -2.60 -9.83 0.68
CA THR A 146 -1.59 -9.47 1.68
C THR A 146 -2.25 -9.40 3.05
N ALA A 147 -1.63 -9.99 4.06
CA ALA A 147 -2.09 -9.91 5.44
C ALA A 147 -1.97 -8.48 6.01
N THR A 148 -2.60 -8.24 7.15
CA THR A 148 -2.41 -7.02 7.96
C THR A 148 -2.18 -7.39 9.42
N THR A 149 -1.56 -6.51 10.21
CA THR A 149 -1.29 -6.75 11.64
C THR A 149 -1.53 -5.50 12.47
N ASP A 150 -1.99 -5.71 13.70
CA ASP A 150 -2.10 -4.70 14.76
C ASP A 150 -0.91 -4.72 15.73
N GLY A 151 0.08 -5.62 15.49
CA GLY A 151 1.21 -5.83 16.38
C GLY A 151 0.98 -6.87 17.48
N GLU A 152 -0.25 -7.35 17.64
CA GLU A 152 -0.60 -8.47 18.51
C GLU A 152 -1.06 -9.69 17.70
N ARG A 153 -1.72 -9.44 16.56
CA ARG A 153 -2.33 -10.46 15.69
C ARG A 153 -1.99 -10.19 14.23
N VAL A 154 -2.02 -11.25 13.44
CA VAL A 154 -1.92 -11.21 11.99
C VAL A 154 -3.24 -11.68 11.40
N TYR A 155 -3.81 -10.90 10.50
CA TYR A 155 -5.09 -11.16 9.84
C TYR A 155 -4.88 -11.45 8.36
N ALA A 156 -5.36 -12.59 7.89
CA ALA A 156 -5.23 -12.99 6.50
C ALA A 156 -6.57 -13.42 5.90
N SER A 157 -6.79 -13.10 4.64
CA SER A 157 -7.95 -13.50 3.85
C SER A 157 -7.54 -14.54 2.81
N PHE A 158 -8.33 -15.60 2.68
CA PHE A 158 -8.12 -16.71 1.74
C PHE A 158 -9.38 -17.00 0.92
N GLY A 159 -10.05 -15.97 0.47
CA GLY A 159 -11.23 -16.12 -0.38
C GLY A 159 -12.35 -16.90 0.29
N SER A 160 -12.85 -17.96 -0.34
CA SER A 160 -13.90 -18.83 0.20
C SER A 160 -13.46 -19.65 1.43
N ARG A 161 -12.16 -19.62 1.79
CA ARG A 161 -11.69 -20.15 3.07
C ARG A 161 -11.89 -19.18 4.21
N GLY A 162 -12.41 -17.97 3.91
CA GLY A 162 -12.66 -16.93 4.88
C GLY A 162 -11.42 -16.22 5.40
N MET A 163 -11.53 -15.71 6.60
CA MET A 163 -10.46 -14.96 7.26
C MET A 163 -9.96 -15.68 8.51
N LEU A 164 -8.65 -15.55 8.76
CA LEU A 164 -8.00 -16.01 9.96
C LEU A 164 -7.37 -14.85 10.72
N ALA A 165 -7.36 -14.96 12.04
CA ALA A 165 -6.44 -14.23 12.91
C ALA A 165 -5.58 -15.22 13.69
N VAL A 166 -4.28 -14.98 13.70
CA VAL A 166 -3.31 -15.70 14.55
C VAL A 166 -2.57 -14.70 15.41
N ASP A 167 -2.06 -15.11 16.56
CA ASP A 167 -1.14 -14.27 17.34
C ASP A 167 0.27 -14.26 16.71
N LEU A 168 1.18 -13.44 17.24
CA LEU A 168 2.56 -13.36 16.72
C LEU A 168 3.38 -14.65 16.97
N ALA A 169 2.88 -15.58 17.78
CA ALA A 169 3.49 -16.88 18.03
C ALA A 169 2.94 -17.98 17.09
N GLY A 170 1.90 -17.67 16.30
CA GLY A 170 1.26 -18.59 15.37
C GLY A 170 0.07 -19.36 15.95
N ASN A 171 -0.44 -18.99 17.12
CA ASN A 171 -1.64 -19.61 17.65
C ASN A 171 -2.88 -19.05 16.95
N LEU A 172 -3.79 -19.93 16.50
CA LEU A 172 -5.06 -19.51 15.91
C LEU A 172 -5.94 -18.87 16.99
N ILE A 173 -6.33 -17.62 16.75
CA ILE A 173 -7.23 -16.86 17.63
C ILE A 173 -8.68 -17.05 17.18
N TRP A 174 -8.96 -16.81 15.89
CA TRP A 174 -10.27 -17.07 15.31
C TRP A 174 -10.17 -17.34 13.80
N HIS A 175 -11.20 -18.03 13.30
CA HIS A 175 -11.48 -18.22 11.89
C HIS A 175 -12.91 -17.79 11.59
N ARG A 176 -13.13 -17.09 10.48
CA ARG A 176 -14.44 -16.64 10.03
C ARG A 176 -14.70 -17.03 8.59
N ASP A 177 -15.68 -17.89 8.39
CA ASP A 177 -16.22 -18.17 7.06
C ASP A 177 -17.06 -16.98 6.61
N LEU A 178 -16.77 -16.42 5.44
CA LEU A 178 -17.49 -15.31 4.82
C LEU A 178 -18.35 -15.74 3.63
N GLY A 179 -18.41 -17.04 3.38
CA GLY A 179 -19.11 -17.63 2.26
C GLY A 179 -18.22 -17.83 1.03
N ARG A 180 -18.78 -18.52 0.05
CA ARG A 180 -18.09 -18.82 -1.20
C ARG A 180 -17.94 -17.56 -2.04
N ILE A 181 -16.77 -17.39 -2.66
CA ILE A 181 -16.52 -16.33 -3.65
C ILE A 181 -16.75 -16.88 -5.06
N ASP A 182 -17.59 -16.20 -5.83
CA ASP A 182 -17.77 -16.42 -7.26
C ASP A 182 -17.08 -15.30 -8.05
N ASN A 183 -15.78 -15.49 -8.29
CA ASN A 183 -14.95 -14.54 -9.01
C ASN A 183 -14.05 -15.30 -10.01
N TYR A 184 -14.17 -14.97 -11.30
CA TYR A 184 -13.54 -15.71 -12.40
C TYR A 184 -12.00 -15.64 -12.45
N HIS A 185 -11.36 -14.75 -11.70
CA HIS A 185 -9.90 -14.73 -11.52
C HIS A 185 -9.44 -15.20 -10.14
N GLY A 186 -10.38 -15.51 -9.25
CA GLY A 186 -10.12 -15.84 -7.85
C GLY A 186 -9.97 -14.60 -6.96
N PRO A 187 -9.89 -14.78 -5.62
CA PRO A 187 -9.79 -13.68 -4.66
C PRO A 187 -8.43 -12.99 -4.71
N ALA A 188 -8.38 -11.69 -4.35
CA ALA A 188 -7.13 -10.94 -4.23
C ALA A 188 -7.18 -9.77 -3.23
N GLY A 189 -8.35 -9.18 -2.93
CA GLY A 189 -8.47 -8.03 -2.02
C GLY A 189 -7.88 -8.31 -0.65
N SER A 190 -7.01 -7.42 -0.19
CA SER A 190 -6.37 -7.50 1.14
C SER A 190 -7.28 -6.93 2.22
N PRO A 191 -7.25 -7.46 3.45
CA PRO A 191 -7.99 -6.87 4.56
C PRO A 191 -7.37 -5.55 5.00
N LEU A 192 -8.24 -4.62 5.41
CA LEU A 192 -7.87 -3.33 6.00
C LEU A 192 -8.13 -3.38 7.51
N LEU A 193 -7.11 -3.11 8.30
CA LEU A 193 -7.28 -2.83 9.73
C LEU A 193 -7.65 -1.36 9.89
N TYR A 194 -8.79 -1.10 10.53
CA TYR A 194 -9.27 0.22 10.90
C TYR A 194 -9.72 0.21 12.36
N ARG A 195 -8.93 0.82 13.25
CA ARG A 195 -9.11 0.74 14.70
C ARG A 195 -9.20 -0.73 15.15
N ASP A 196 -10.28 -1.13 15.81
CA ASP A 196 -10.56 -2.52 16.24
C ASP A 196 -11.40 -3.34 15.23
N ASN A 197 -11.45 -2.90 13.96
CA ASN A 197 -12.19 -3.55 12.89
C ASN A 197 -11.25 -4.07 11.79
N ILE A 198 -11.50 -5.29 11.34
CA ILE A 198 -10.95 -5.81 10.10
C ILE A 198 -12.02 -5.67 9.03
N ILE A 199 -11.74 -4.85 8.02
CA ILE A 199 -12.67 -4.57 6.94
C ILE A 199 -12.20 -5.29 5.68
N ILE A 200 -13.13 -5.96 5.01
CA ILE A 200 -12.93 -6.60 3.71
C ILE A 200 -14.17 -6.41 2.86
N TYR A 201 -13.99 -6.30 1.54
CA TYR A 201 -15.09 -6.42 0.62
C TYR A 201 -14.90 -7.61 -0.33
N GLN A 202 -15.99 -8.17 -0.78
CA GLN A 202 -16.04 -9.25 -1.76
C GLN A 202 -16.99 -8.85 -2.87
N ASP A 203 -16.43 -8.24 -3.93
CA ASP A 203 -17.16 -7.98 -5.15
C ASP A 203 -17.09 -9.22 -6.03
N GLN A 204 -18.27 -9.81 -6.31
CA GLN A 204 -18.42 -11.11 -6.93
C GLN A 204 -19.74 -11.21 -7.71
N ASN A 205 -19.90 -12.28 -8.49
CA ASN A 205 -21.16 -12.57 -9.14
C ASN A 205 -22.20 -13.00 -8.10
N GLY A 206 -23.20 -12.13 -7.88
CA GLY A 206 -24.26 -12.37 -6.88
C GLY A 206 -23.80 -12.29 -5.44
N GLY A 207 -24.41 -11.40 -4.68
CA GLY A 207 -24.14 -11.24 -3.26
C GLY A 207 -22.81 -10.57 -2.92
N ALA A 208 -22.44 -9.53 -3.68
CA ALA A 208 -21.31 -8.66 -3.36
C ALA A 208 -21.56 -7.90 -2.04
N PHE A 209 -20.52 -7.71 -1.23
CA PHE A 209 -20.66 -7.04 0.05
C PHE A 209 -19.36 -6.39 0.54
N VAL A 210 -19.50 -5.46 1.45
CA VAL A 210 -18.42 -4.97 2.32
C VAL A 210 -18.78 -5.27 3.78
N THR A 211 -17.82 -5.68 4.59
CA THR A 211 -18.08 -6.06 5.99
C THR A 211 -16.93 -5.68 6.90
N ALA A 212 -17.25 -5.38 8.16
CA ALA A 212 -16.28 -5.24 9.23
C ALA A 212 -16.45 -6.35 10.26
N LEU A 213 -15.34 -6.95 10.64
CA LEU A 213 -15.26 -7.93 11.72
C LEU A 213 -14.51 -7.28 12.90
N ASN A 214 -14.93 -7.63 14.11
CA ASN A 214 -14.15 -7.28 15.31
C ASN A 214 -12.76 -7.96 15.23
N ALA A 215 -11.69 -7.20 15.34
CA ALA A 215 -10.33 -7.69 15.20
C ALA A 215 -9.97 -8.77 16.24
N GLY A 216 -10.44 -8.62 17.48
CA GLY A 216 -10.17 -9.56 18.58
C GLY A 216 -10.96 -10.88 18.50
N THR A 217 -12.19 -10.87 17.96
CA THR A 217 -13.11 -12.01 18.03
C THR A 217 -13.56 -12.58 16.69
N GLY A 218 -13.34 -11.85 15.59
CA GLY A 218 -13.85 -12.22 14.26
C GLY A 218 -15.36 -12.09 14.11
N GLN A 219 -16.09 -11.59 15.12
CA GLN A 219 -17.53 -11.38 15.02
C GLN A 219 -17.84 -10.23 14.06
N THR A 220 -18.87 -10.40 13.23
CA THR A 220 -19.35 -9.35 12.33
C THR A 220 -19.88 -8.17 13.12
N ARG A 221 -19.33 -6.99 12.88
CA ARG A 221 -19.80 -5.71 13.42
C ARG A 221 -20.91 -5.15 12.56
N TRP A 222 -20.66 -5.10 11.24
CA TRP A 222 -21.62 -4.70 10.24
C TRP A 222 -21.32 -5.40 8.90
N ARG A 223 -22.34 -5.49 8.05
CA ARG A 223 -22.24 -5.99 6.68
C ARG A 223 -23.22 -5.22 5.81
N THR A 224 -22.74 -4.70 4.72
CA THR A 224 -23.51 -3.93 3.73
C THR A 224 -23.45 -4.63 2.38
N GLU A 225 -24.61 -5.02 1.86
CA GLU A 225 -24.71 -5.60 0.51
C GLU A 225 -24.44 -4.54 -0.54
N ARG A 226 -23.80 -4.93 -1.63
CA ARG A 226 -23.37 -4.05 -2.71
C ARG A 226 -23.96 -4.46 -4.04
N GLN A 227 -24.31 -3.47 -4.85
CA GLN A 227 -24.68 -3.65 -6.25
C GLN A 227 -23.41 -3.62 -7.11
N ALA A 228 -22.53 -4.60 -6.94
CA ALA A 228 -21.26 -4.67 -7.61
C ALA A 228 -21.10 -6.02 -8.31
N SER A 229 -20.27 -6.03 -9.34
CA SER A 229 -19.77 -7.22 -10.02
C SER A 229 -18.40 -7.59 -9.43
N VAL A 230 -17.60 -8.35 -10.15
CA VAL A 230 -16.29 -8.79 -9.69
C VAL A 230 -15.29 -7.65 -9.52
N GLY A 231 -14.50 -7.68 -8.44
CA GLY A 231 -13.44 -6.72 -8.12
C GLY A 231 -12.32 -7.38 -7.31
N TRP A 232 -11.13 -6.75 -7.29
CA TRP A 232 -9.93 -7.31 -6.66
C TRP A 232 -9.12 -6.29 -5.86
N GLY A 233 -9.55 -5.05 -5.82
CA GLY A 233 -8.84 -3.98 -5.12
C GLY A 233 -8.80 -4.20 -3.60
N THR A 234 -8.01 -3.42 -2.93
CA THR A 234 -7.99 -3.32 -1.47
C THR A 234 -8.72 -2.05 -1.06
N PRO A 235 -9.63 -2.07 -0.07
CA PRO A 235 -10.28 -0.86 0.41
C PRO A 235 -9.27 0.01 1.15
N ILE A 236 -9.50 1.33 1.16
CA ILE A 236 -8.70 2.27 1.94
C ILE A 236 -9.60 3.05 2.91
N ALA A 237 -9.05 3.41 4.07
CA ALA A 237 -9.68 4.39 4.96
C ALA A 237 -8.94 5.72 4.85
N ILE A 238 -9.71 6.79 4.73
CA ILE A 238 -9.20 8.17 4.61
C ILE A 238 -9.87 9.06 5.65
N THR A 239 -9.17 10.08 6.11
CA THR A 239 -9.74 11.17 6.89
C THR A 239 -10.11 12.31 5.95
N VAL A 240 -11.31 12.84 6.10
CA VAL A 240 -11.87 13.98 5.33
C VAL A 240 -12.38 15.00 6.34
N GLY A 241 -11.61 16.07 6.54
CA GLY A 241 -11.94 17.06 7.57
C GLY A 241 -11.96 16.42 8.97
N ASP A 242 -13.13 16.27 9.56
CA ASP A 242 -13.37 15.77 10.92
C ASP A 242 -13.89 14.32 11.00
N HIS A 243 -14.03 13.65 9.86
CA HIS A 243 -14.55 12.28 9.82
C HIS A 243 -13.74 11.37 8.91
N ASP A 244 -13.89 10.06 9.11
CA ASP A 244 -13.23 9.06 8.29
C ASP A 244 -14.22 8.43 7.28
N GLU A 245 -13.71 8.11 6.11
CA GLU A 245 -14.43 7.44 5.04
C GLU A 245 -13.70 6.17 4.60
N LEU A 246 -14.45 5.11 4.32
CA LEU A 246 -13.97 3.89 3.71
C LEU A 246 -14.23 3.94 2.20
N ILE A 247 -13.19 3.94 1.40
CA ILE A 247 -13.29 4.01 -0.05
C ILE A 247 -13.14 2.61 -0.65
N VAL A 248 -14.11 2.23 -1.47
CA VAL A 248 -14.12 0.97 -2.22
C VAL A 248 -14.30 1.27 -3.71
N SER A 249 -13.29 0.93 -4.50
CA SER A 249 -13.36 1.00 -5.96
C SER A 249 -13.86 -0.32 -6.52
N SER A 250 -14.88 -0.26 -7.35
CA SER A 250 -15.44 -1.44 -8.00
C SER A 250 -15.81 -1.19 -9.45
N GLN A 251 -16.31 -2.20 -10.14
CA GLN A 251 -16.84 -2.06 -11.50
C GLN A 251 -17.96 -1.02 -11.49
N ARG A 252 -17.84 -0.02 -12.35
CA ARG A 252 -18.75 1.10 -12.54
C ARG A 252 -18.64 2.20 -11.48
N LEU A 253 -18.58 1.85 -10.19
CA LEU A 253 -18.70 2.80 -9.07
C LEU A 253 -17.44 2.84 -8.21
N VAL A 254 -17.12 4.04 -7.74
CA VAL A 254 -16.38 4.25 -6.50
C VAL A 254 -17.40 4.60 -5.43
N GLN A 255 -17.36 3.90 -4.29
CA GLN A 255 -18.29 4.10 -3.19
C GLN A 255 -17.55 4.41 -1.91
N SER A 256 -18.10 5.31 -1.13
CA SER A 256 -17.63 5.65 0.22
C SER A 256 -18.62 5.17 1.25
N TYR A 257 -18.10 4.61 2.34
CA TYR A 257 -18.88 4.13 3.47
C TYR A 257 -18.35 4.73 4.77
N ASN A 258 -19.23 4.82 5.75
CA ASN A 258 -18.81 5.05 7.13
C ASN A 258 -18.08 3.79 7.64
N PRO A 259 -16.79 3.86 8.03
CA PRO A 259 -16.03 2.65 8.41
C PRO A 259 -16.49 2.03 9.74
N ILE A 260 -17.29 2.74 10.55
CA ILE A 260 -17.82 2.26 11.84
C ILE A 260 -19.17 1.58 11.68
N THR A 261 -20.06 2.14 10.84
CA THR A 261 -21.47 1.66 10.71
C THR A 261 -21.71 0.86 9.45
N GLY A 262 -20.88 1.03 8.42
CA GLY A 262 -21.04 0.43 7.09
C GLY A 262 -22.08 1.15 6.21
N ASP A 263 -22.63 2.27 6.65
CA ASP A 263 -23.57 3.07 5.87
C ASP A 263 -22.87 3.69 4.65
N GLU A 264 -23.49 3.60 3.47
CA GLU A 264 -23.00 4.26 2.27
C GLU A 264 -23.13 5.80 2.43
N LEU A 265 -22.05 6.51 2.19
CA LEU A 265 -22.00 7.97 2.28
C LEU A 265 -22.24 8.61 0.91
N TRP A 266 -21.49 8.18 -0.09
CA TRP A 266 -21.59 8.67 -1.46
C TRP A 266 -21.14 7.63 -2.47
N GLN A 267 -21.50 7.83 -3.72
CA GLN A 267 -21.01 7.07 -4.86
C GLN A 267 -20.65 8.00 -6.04
N CYS A 268 -19.69 7.57 -6.85
CA CYS A 268 -19.27 8.24 -8.08
C CYS A 268 -19.21 7.23 -9.22
N ASP A 269 -19.92 7.46 -10.34
CA ASP A 269 -19.91 6.62 -11.53
C ASP A 269 -18.69 6.97 -12.42
N GLY A 270 -18.30 6.04 -13.25
CA GLY A 270 -17.30 6.28 -14.29
C GLY A 270 -16.17 5.27 -14.39
N MET A 271 -16.08 4.32 -13.45
CA MET A 271 -15.15 3.20 -13.52
C MET A 271 -15.57 2.21 -14.63
N LEU A 272 -14.62 1.45 -15.15
CA LEU A 272 -14.90 0.32 -16.04
C LEU A 272 -14.72 -1.02 -15.30
N ARG A 273 -14.66 -2.12 -16.06
CA ARG A 273 -14.51 -3.46 -15.51
C ARG A 273 -13.08 -3.74 -15.02
N GLU A 274 -12.95 -4.78 -14.21
CA GLU A 274 -11.67 -5.32 -13.75
C GLU A 274 -10.87 -4.31 -12.92
N VAL A 275 -11.48 -3.84 -11.84
CA VAL A 275 -10.85 -2.93 -10.89
C VAL A 275 -9.96 -3.72 -9.94
N ILE A 276 -8.65 -3.57 -10.10
CA ILE A 276 -7.61 -4.20 -9.29
C ILE A 276 -6.82 -3.16 -8.48
N PRO A 277 -6.46 -2.00 -9.08
CA PRO A 277 -5.63 -1.02 -8.38
C PRO A 277 -6.30 -0.49 -7.11
N THR A 278 -5.53 -0.43 -6.04
CA THR A 278 -5.92 0.22 -4.78
C THR A 278 -5.91 1.73 -4.96
N PRO A 279 -6.94 2.47 -4.49
CA PRO A 279 -6.94 3.92 -4.54
C PRO A 279 -5.79 4.56 -3.76
N VAL A 280 -5.39 5.78 -4.18
CA VAL A 280 -4.43 6.61 -3.45
C VAL A 280 -5.01 8.02 -3.26
N VAL A 281 -4.46 8.78 -2.32
CA VAL A 281 -4.95 10.13 -1.99
C VAL A 281 -3.85 11.16 -2.01
N GLY A 282 -4.20 12.38 -2.40
CA GLY A 282 -3.34 13.55 -2.38
C GLY A 282 -4.07 14.76 -2.96
N HIS A 283 -3.64 15.96 -2.62
CA HIS A 283 -4.23 17.22 -3.08
C HIS A 283 -5.74 17.35 -2.82
N GLY A 284 -6.24 16.75 -1.73
CA GLY A 284 -7.68 16.76 -1.42
C GLY A 284 -8.52 15.80 -2.27
N LEU A 285 -7.89 14.90 -3.04
CA LEU A 285 -8.54 14.01 -4.00
C LEU A 285 -8.25 12.54 -3.69
N VAL A 286 -9.18 11.68 -4.10
CA VAL A 286 -9.00 10.22 -4.17
C VAL A 286 -8.84 9.83 -5.63
N PHE A 287 -7.77 9.13 -5.94
CA PHE A 287 -7.49 8.64 -7.30
C PHE A 287 -7.83 7.16 -7.40
N CYS A 288 -8.80 6.85 -8.24
CA CYS A 288 -9.29 5.49 -8.47
C CYS A 288 -9.07 5.09 -9.92
N ALA A 289 -8.36 4.01 -10.16
CA ALA A 289 -8.06 3.52 -11.50
C ALA A 289 -8.78 2.21 -11.79
N SER A 290 -9.30 2.06 -13.00
CA SER A 290 -9.84 0.81 -13.53
C SER A 290 -8.91 0.19 -14.58
N GLY A 291 -8.87 -1.13 -14.62
CA GLY A 291 -8.03 -1.89 -15.54
C GLY A 291 -8.49 -1.84 -17.00
N ARG A 292 -7.77 -2.53 -17.87
CA ARG A 292 -8.06 -2.77 -19.29
C ARG A 292 -8.44 -1.52 -20.09
N ALA A 293 -7.55 -0.52 -20.07
CA ALA A 293 -7.75 0.78 -20.72
C ALA A 293 -8.95 1.57 -20.15
N GLY A 294 -9.39 1.24 -18.97
CA GLY A 294 -10.38 2.01 -18.23
C GLY A 294 -9.80 3.31 -17.67
N PRO A 295 -10.65 4.23 -17.23
CA PRO A 295 -10.18 5.51 -16.71
C PRO A 295 -9.57 5.43 -15.32
N THR A 296 -8.79 6.47 -15.03
CA THR A 296 -8.52 6.95 -13.68
C THR A 296 -9.42 8.13 -13.41
N LEU A 297 -10.07 8.11 -12.27
CA LEU A 297 -10.92 9.18 -11.75
C LEU A 297 -10.19 9.89 -10.61
N ALA A 298 -10.26 11.20 -10.57
CA ALA A 298 -9.91 12.01 -9.40
C ALA A 298 -11.19 12.57 -8.79
N ILE A 299 -11.49 12.16 -7.57
CA ILE A 299 -12.77 12.43 -6.91
C ILE A 299 -12.48 13.20 -5.62
N ARG A 300 -13.20 14.29 -5.38
CA ARG A 300 -13.19 15.00 -4.11
C ARG A 300 -14.12 14.28 -3.14
N PRO A 301 -13.60 13.70 -2.04
CA PRO A 301 -14.44 13.02 -1.04
C PRO A 301 -15.27 14.00 -0.21
N GLY A 302 -16.08 13.50 0.73
CA GLY A 302 -16.87 14.30 1.65
C GLY A 302 -18.29 14.65 1.19
N GLY A 303 -18.75 14.06 0.06
CA GLY A 303 -20.10 14.25 -0.47
C GLY A 303 -21.18 13.40 0.19
N ARG A 304 -22.38 13.43 -0.39
CA ARG A 304 -23.52 12.58 -0.03
C ARG A 304 -24.29 12.12 -1.28
N GLY A 305 -24.71 10.86 -1.30
CA GLY A 305 -25.46 10.27 -2.41
C GLY A 305 -24.63 10.19 -3.70
N ASP A 306 -25.25 10.43 -4.86
CA ASP A 306 -24.53 10.42 -6.13
C ASP A 306 -23.79 11.75 -6.35
N VAL A 307 -22.47 11.67 -6.33
CA VAL A 307 -21.58 12.84 -6.46
C VAL A 307 -20.92 12.94 -7.84
N THR A 308 -21.32 12.11 -8.80
CA THR A 308 -20.68 12.04 -10.12
C THR A 308 -20.61 13.40 -10.81
N GLY A 309 -21.69 14.18 -10.76
CA GLY A 309 -21.78 15.48 -11.41
C GLY A 309 -21.15 16.64 -10.63
N THR A 310 -20.71 16.43 -9.38
CA THR A 310 -20.30 17.53 -8.48
C THR A 310 -18.92 17.35 -7.87
N HIS A 311 -18.40 16.13 -7.78
CA HIS A 311 -17.13 15.83 -7.10
C HIS A 311 -16.10 15.13 -8.00
N LEU A 312 -16.47 14.73 -9.21
CA LEU A 312 -15.51 14.23 -10.20
C LEU A 312 -14.73 15.43 -10.78
N GLU A 313 -13.48 15.62 -10.30
CA GLU A 313 -12.65 16.75 -10.72
C GLU A 313 -12.08 16.54 -12.13
N TRP A 314 -11.55 15.34 -12.38
CA TRP A 314 -11.10 14.95 -13.71
C TRP A 314 -11.15 13.44 -13.93
N LYS A 315 -11.11 13.07 -15.21
CA LYS A 315 -11.11 11.69 -15.66
C LYS A 315 -10.19 11.56 -16.88
N THR A 316 -9.31 10.56 -16.88
CA THR A 316 -8.44 10.27 -18.02
C THR A 316 -8.30 8.77 -18.25
N THR A 317 -8.13 8.37 -19.51
CA THR A 317 -7.77 6.99 -19.89
C THR A 317 -6.28 6.84 -20.19
N ARG A 318 -5.50 7.92 -20.02
CA ARG A 318 -4.05 7.88 -20.23
C ARG A 318 -3.37 7.10 -19.11
N GLY A 319 -2.43 6.22 -19.47
CA GLY A 319 -1.63 5.46 -18.52
C GLY A 319 -2.36 4.37 -17.75
N SER A 320 -3.63 4.09 -18.07
CA SER A 320 -4.51 3.15 -17.40
C SER A 320 -3.76 1.92 -16.85
N PRO A 321 -3.59 1.78 -15.52
CA PRO A 321 -2.99 0.59 -14.92
C PRO A 321 -4.01 -0.55 -14.95
N PHE A 322 -3.53 -1.81 -15.01
CA PHE A 322 -4.42 -2.96 -14.89
C PHE A 322 -4.24 -3.66 -13.53
N VAL A 323 -3.03 -4.03 -13.17
CA VAL A 323 -2.73 -4.71 -11.90
C VAL A 323 -2.06 -3.78 -10.89
N PRO A 324 -0.98 -3.05 -11.22
CA PRO A 324 -0.30 -2.21 -10.25
C PRO A 324 -1.16 -1.05 -9.76
N SER A 325 -1.14 -0.79 -8.47
CA SER A 325 -1.76 0.40 -7.90
C SER A 325 -0.92 1.64 -8.23
N PRO A 326 -1.52 2.80 -8.48
CA PRO A 326 -0.78 4.04 -8.69
C PRO A 326 -0.05 4.48 -7.41
N VAL A 327 0.91 5.39 -7.55
CA VAL A 327 1.54 6.08 -6.44
C VAL A 327 1.55 7.58 -6.71
N ILE A 328 1.27 8.38 -5.67
CA ILE A 328 1.28 9.85 -5.75
C ILE A 328 2.47 10.37 -4.95
N TYR A 329 3.22 11.31 -5.53
CA TYR A 329 4.33 11.96 -4.86
C TYR A 329 4.53 13.39 -5.36
N GLY A 330 4.53 14.36 -4.44
CA GLY A 330 4.49 15.77 -4.80
C GLY A 330 3.26 16.08 -5.66
N ASP A 331 3.44 16.78 -6.76
CA ASP A 331 2.36 17.13 -7.69
C ASP A 331 2.04 16.05 -8.73
N TYR A 332 2.62 14.85 -8.61
CA TYR A 332 2.58 13.83 -9.67
C TYR A 332 1.93 12.54 -9.23
N LEU A 333 1.06 12.01 -10.10
CA LEU A 333 0.48 10.67 -10.02
C LEU A 333 1.18 9.76 -11.03
N TYR A 334 1.85 8.71 -10.54
CA TYR A 334 2.52 7.73 -11.38
C TYR A 334 1.66 6.48 -11.53
N GLN A 335 1.43 6.09 -12.78
CA GLN A 335 0.64 4.92 -13.14
C GLN A 335 1.47 4.00 -14.04
N VAL A 336 1.32 2.69 -13.84
CA VAL A 336 2.01 1.68 -14.63
C VAL A 336 1.01 0.85 -15.42
N ASN A 337 1.05 0.96 -16.74
CA ASN A 337 0.36 0.03 -17.62
C ASN A 337 1.22 -1.24 -17.75
N ASP A 338 0.83 -2.28 -17.02
CA ASP A 338 1.57 -3.53 -16.90
C ASP A 338 1.68 -4.29 -18.23
N MET A 339 0.62 -4.31 -19.04
CA MET A 339 0.59 -5.04 -20.32
C MET A 339 1.54 -4.44 -21.36
N SER A 340 1.82 -3.14 -21.25
CA SER A 340 2.67 -2.41 -22.20
C SER A 340 4.01 -1.99 -21.61
N SER A 341 4.24 -2.24 -20.31
CA SER A 341 5.42 -1.79 -19.54
C SER A 341 5.63 -0.27 -19.65
N ILE A 342 4.54 0.50 -19.61
CA ILE A 342 4.58 1.95 -19.75
C ILE A 342 4.29 2.60 -18.39
N VAL A 343 5.17 3.49 -17.98
CA VAL A 343 4.92 4.41 -16.85
C VAL A 343 4.41 5.73 -17.40
N THR A 344 3.34 6.23 -16.80
CA THR A 344 2.75 7.52 -17.10
C THR A 344 2.81 8.39 -15.84
N CYS A 345 3.39 9.57 -15.96
CA CYS A 345 3.34 10.63 -14.96
C CYS A 345 2.24 11.61 -15.36
N LEU A 346 1.28 11.77 -14.47
CA LEU A 346 0.19 12.74 -14.61
C LEU A 346 0.37 13.87 -13.59
N ASN A 347 -0.03 15.06 -13.96
CA ASN A 347 -0.29 16.10 -12.96
C ASN A 347 -1.50 15.67 -12.13
N ALA A 348 -1.30 15.53 -10.82
CA ALA A 348 -2.34 14.99 -9.93
C ALA A 348 -3.57 15.91 -9.82
N LYS A 349 -3.40 17.22 -9.99
CA LYS A 349 -4.49 18.20 -9.88
C LYS A 349 -5.34 18.29 -11.16
N THR A 350 -4.74 18.05 -12.34
CA THR A 350 -5.40 18.27 -13.63
C THR A 350 -5.65 17.00 -14.44
N GLY A 351 -4.95 15.90 -14.13
CA GLY A 351 -4.97 14.66 -14.92
C GLY A 351 -4.24 14.74 -16.27
N GLU A 352 -3.55 15.86 -16.54
CA GLU A 352 -2.75 16.03 -17.75
C GLU A 352 -1.50 15.17 -17.70
N THR A 353 -1.12 14.60 -18.87
CA THR A 353 0.10 13.81 -18.98
C THR A 353 1.31 14.75 -18.98
N VAL A 354 2.19 14.57 -18.00
CA VAL A 354 3.47 15.27 -17.90
C VAL A 354 4.52 14.57 -18.78
N TRP A 355 4.64 13.25 -18.62
CA TRP A 355 5.43 12.38 -19.50
C TRP A 355 4.87 10.96 -19.48
N GLN A 356 5.24 10.19 -20.53
CA GLN A 356 4.87 8.77 -20.65
C GLN A 356 5.99 8.04 -21.36
N GLU A 357 6.54 7.01 -20.70
CA GLU A 357 7.69 6.29 -21.21
C GLU A 357 7.60 4.79 -20.98
N ARG A 358 8.21 4.02 -21.85
CA ARG A 358 8.28 2.56 -21.77
C ARG A 358 9.51 2.13 -20.99
N LEU A 359 9.29 1.24 -20.01
CA LEU A 359 10.35 0.61 -19.23
C LEU A 359 10.81 -0.68 -19.92
N GLY A 360 12.03 -0.66 -20.44
CA GLY A 360 12.62 -1.81 -21.08
C GLY A 360 11.87 -2.28 -22.34
N ARG A 361 12.03 -3.56 -22.67
CA ARG A 361 11.28 -4.21 -23.75
C ARG A 361 9.98 -4.78 -23.20
N PRO A 362 8.86 -4.71 -23.96
CA PRO A 362 7.65 -5.41 -23.56
C PRO A 362 7.95 -6.89 -23.38
N ARG A 363 7.70 -7.40 -22.18
CA ARG A 363 7.88 -8.82 -21.86
C ARG A 363 6.52 -9.49 -21.76
N ARG A 364 6.52 -10.82 -21.91
CA ARG A 364 5.29 -11.61 -21.88
C ARG A 364 4.55 -11.51 -20.54
N GLU A 365 5.28 -11.35 -19.46
CA GLU A 365 4.70 -11.39 -18.10
C GLU A 365 4.14 -10.05 -17.64
N GLY A 366 4.77 -8.92 -17.98
CA GLY A 366 4.31 -7.58 -17.61
C GLY A 366 4.87 -7.08 -16.28
N ILE A 367 4.07 -6.28 -15.58
CA ILE A 367 4.41 -5.68 -14.28
C ILE A 367 3.23 -5.90 -13.33
N SER A 368 3.40 -6.68 -12.28
CA SER A 368 2.35 -6.97 -11.29
C SER A 368 2.56 -6.22 -9.98
N ALA A 369 3.81 -6.03 -9.57
CA ALA A 369 4.16 -5.28 -8.36
C ALA A 369 3.75 -3.81 -8.48
N SER A 370 3.12 -3.29 -7.44
CA SER A 370 2.85 -1.85 -7.35
C SER A 370 4.14 -1.08 -7.07
N PRO A 371 4.34 0.07 -7.72
CA PRO A 371 5.51 0.89 -7.51
C PRO A 371 5.59 1.44 -6.08
N VAL A 372 6.82 1.72 -5.64
CA VAL A 372 7.11 2.38 -4.36
C VAL A 372 7.99 3.60 -4.58
N ILE A 373 7.87 4.58 -3.68
CA ILE A 373 8.72 5.78 -3.63
C ILE A 373 9.64 5.70 -2.42
N VAL A 374 10.94 5.88 -2.66
CA VAL A 374 11.99 5.95 -1.64
C VAL A 374 12.99 7.04 -2.04
N ASP A 375 13.31 7.97 -1.16
CA ASP A 375 14.30 9.03 -1.41
C ASP A 375 14.12 9.75 -2.76
N ASP A 376 12.91 10.24 -3.04
CA ASP A 376 12.55 10.93 -4.31
C ASP A 376 12.76 10.09 -5.58
N LYS A 377 12.83 8.77 -5.44
CA LYS A 377 12.97 7.82 -6.55
C LYS A 377 11.75 6.90 -6.62
N LEU A 378 11.31 6.65 -7.84
CA LEU A 378 10.24 5.71 -8.15
C LEU A 378 10.86 4.38 -8.56
N PHE A 379 10.51 3.31 -7.84
CA PHE A 379 10.94 1.95 -8.10
C PHE A 379 9.79 1.16 -8.71
N VAL A 380 10.00 0.63 -9.91
CA VAL A 380 9.03 -0.16 -10.66
C VAL A 380 9.63 -1.52 -10.96
N THR A 381 9.10 -2.58 -10.34
CA THR A 381 9.59 -3.96 -10.52
C THR A 381 8.70 -4.70 -11.51
N ASN A 382 9.28 -5.28 -12.58
CA ASN A 382 8.58 -6.14 -13.51
C ASN A 382 8.50 -7.59 -13.02
N ASP A 383 7.67 -8.41 -13.68
CA ASP A 383 7.44 -9.80 -13.28
C ASP A 383 8.68 -10.71 -13.49
N ASP A 384 9.69 -10.27 -14.24
CA ASP A 384 10.97 -10.99 -14.42
C ASP A 384 11.98 -10.68 -13.30
N GLY A 385 11.71 -9.69 -12.43
CA GLY A 385 12.57 -9.31 -11.31
C GLY A 385 13.47 -8.11 -11.57
N GLU A 386 13.35 -7.45 -12.73
CA GLU A 386 14.04 -6.19 -12.98
C GLU A 386 13.30 -5.05 -12.29
N THR A 387 14.02 -4.22 -11.56
CA THR A 387 13.51 -3.01 -10.92
C THR A 387 14.11 -1.78 -11.57
N PHE A 388 13.27 -1.01 -12.23
CA PHE A 388 13.62 0.27 -12.85
C PHE A 388 13.58 1.35 -11.79
N VAL A 389 14.68 2.07 -11.63
CA VAL A 389 14.82 3.18 -10.67
C VAL A 389 14.77 4.48 -11.44
N LEU A 390 13.71 5.26 -11.21
CA LEU A 390 13.44 6.52 -11.89
C LEU A 390 13.53 7.67 -10.90
N ARG A 391 13.96 8.83 -11.36
CA ARG A 391 13.80 10.07 -10.60
C ARG A 391 12.34 10.51 -10.65
N THR A 392 11.78 10.90 -9.50
CA THR A 392 10.45 11.53 -9.47
C THR A 392 10.52 12.96 -10.01
N GLY A 393 9.41 13.46 -10.57
CA GLY A 393 9.32 14.85 -11.03
C GLY A 393 8.83 15.00 -12.48
N PRO A 394 8.97 16.23 -13.03
CA PRO A 394 8.37 16.59 -14.32
C PRO A 394 9.11 16.04 -15.53
N ASN A 395 10.30 15.48 -15.36
CA ASN A 395 11.10 14.94 -16.46
C ASN A 395 11.35 13.45 -16.25
N PHE A 396 11.24 12.65 -17.31
CA PHE A 396 11.61 11.25 -17.24
C PHE A 396 13.14 11.11 -17.16
N GLU A 397 13.63 10.42 -16.14
CA GLU A 397 15.03 10.07 -15.95
C GLU A 397 15.13 8.65 -15.39
N LEU A 398 15.60 7.71 -16.21
CA LEU A 398 15.96 6.37 -15.75
C LEU A 398 17.38 6.43 -15.16
N LEU A 399 17.49 6.20 -13.86
CA LEU A 399 18.79 6.25 -13.16
C LEU A 399 19.59 4.96 -13.40
N HIS A 400 18.97 3.82 -13.16
CA HIS A 400 19.55 2.49 -13.39
C HIS A 400 18.48 1.39 -13.30
N ILE A 401 18.89 0.16 -13.53
CA ILE A 401 18.04 -1.04 -13.42
C ILE A 401 18.75 -2.04 -12.52
N ASN A 402 18.02 -2.52 -11.52
CA ASN A 402 18.44 -3.62 -10.66
C ASN A 402 17.81 -4.92 -11.19
N ASP A 403 18.48 -6.06 -11.01
CA ASP A 403 17.94 -7.38 -11.37
C ASP A 403 18.17 -8.38 -10.24
N ILE A 404 17.10 -8.96 -9.73
CA ILE A 404 17.16 -9.97 -8.68
C ILE A 404 17.23 -11.41 -9.25
N GLY A 405 17.09 -11.54 -10.56
CA GLY A 405 17.21 -12.82 -11.29
C GLY A 405 16.07 -13.81 -11.02
N ALA A 406 14.94 -13.36 -10.48
CA ALA A 406 13.84 -14.24 -10.09
C ALA A 406 12.46 -13.59 -10.32
N ARG A 407 11.50 -14.41 -10.72
CA ARG A 407 10.12 -13.96 -10.99
C ARG A 407 9.49 -13.34 -9.74
N THR A 408 9.02 -12.09 -9.88
CA THR A 408 8.57 -11.24 -8.77
C THR A 408 7.25 -10.58 -9.12
N LEU A 409 6.17 -10.98 -8.45
CA LEU A 409 4.83 -10.41 -8.63
C LEU A 409 4.37 -9.57 -7.44
N ALA A 410 4.94 -9.84 -6.26
CA ALA A 410 4.60 -9.15 -5.03
C ALA A 410 5.28 -7.77 -4.96
N SER A 411 4.57 -6.79 -4.40
CA SER A 411 5.20 -5.50 -4.06
C SER A 411 6.13 -5.67 -2.85
N PRO A 412 7.24 -4.92 -2.78
CA PRO A 412 8.18 -5.04 -1.67
C PRO A 412 7.62 -4.46 -0.37
N ALA A 413 8.23 -4.84 0.75
CA ALA A 413 8.12 -4.16 2.03
C ALA A 413 9.46 -3.55 2.43
N LEU A 414 9.43 -2.42 3.15
CA LEU A 414 10.62 -1.65 3.50
C LEU A 414 10.59 -1.23 4.97
N VAL A 415 11.62 -1.62 5.73
CA VAL A 415 11.77 -1.24 7.15
C VAL A 415 13.25 -1.12 7.49
N ASP A 416 13.63 -0.05 8.19
CA ASP A 416 14.97 0.18 8.73
C ASP A 416 16.10 0.01 7.69
N GLY A 417 15.94 0.61 6.50
CA GLY A 417 16.94 0.58 5.43
C GLY A 417 17.02 -0.74 4.65
N VAL A 418 16.10 -1.70 4.90
CA VAL A 418 16.09 -3.01 4.26
C VAL A 418 14.84 -3.20 3.42
N TRP A 419 15.03 -3.65 2.16
CA TRP A 419 13.99 -4.13 1.27
C TRP A 419 13.72 -5.60 1.53
N TYR A 420 12.48 -5.99 1.63
CA TYR A 420 12.03 -7.38 1.71
C TYR A 420 11.22 -7.68 0.47
N ILE A 421 11.80 -8.47 -0.42
CA ILE A 421 11.23 -8.81 -1.73
C ILE A 421 10.82 -10.26 -1.72
N ARG A 422 9.56 -10.52 -2.03
CA ARG A 422 9.06 -11.86 -2.28
C ARG A 422 9.11 -12.17 -3.76
N THR A 423 9.87 -13.18 -4.13
CA THR A 423 9.82 -13.79 -5.45
C THR A 423 8.81 -14.96 -5.47
N GLU A 424 8.66 -15.66 -6.57
CA GLU A 424 7.78 -16.83 -6.65
C GLU A 424 8.20 -17.94 -5.68
N GLN A 425 9.50 -18.07 -5.36
CA GLN A 425 10.06 -19.15 -4.56
C GLN A 425 10.81 -18.71 -3.30
N GLU A 426 11.17 -17.45 -3.19
CA GLU A 426 12.04 -16.95 -2.13
C GLU A 426 11.54 -15.65 -1.51
N LEU A 427 11.98 -15.44 -0.30
CA LEU A 427 11.96 -14.14 0.38
C LEU A 427 13.41 -13.66 0.51
N ILE A 428 13.67 -12.43 0.10
CA ILE A 428 15.01 -11.85 -0.02
C ILE A 428 15.07 -10.55 0.76
N ALA A 429 16.09 -10.39 1.60
CA ALA A 429 16.40 -9.13 2.25
C ALA A 429 17.58 -8.44 1.55
N ILE A 430 17.38 -7.17 1.18
CA ILE A 430 18.38 -6.32 0.52
C ILE A 430 18.62 -5.11 1.40
N GLY A 431 19.88 -4.87 1.75
CA GLY A 431 20.28 -3.79 2.61
C GLY A 431 21.78 -3.52 2.50
N ILE A 432 22.23 -2.43 3.10
CA ILE A 432 23.68 -2.11 3.21
C ILE A 432 24.20 -2.82 4.47
N SER A 433 25.26 -3.61 4.30
CA SER A 433 25.94 -4.34 5.40
C SER A 433 26.75 -3.39 6.30
#